data_4567128b7814f2b7abeadac3ae46892c
#
_entry.id   4567128b7814f2b7abeadac3ae46892c
#
_cell.length_a   1.000
_cell.length_b   1.000
_cell.length_c   1.000
_cell.angle_alpha   90.00
_cell.angle_beta   90.00
_cell.angle_gamma   90.00
#
_symmetry.space_group_name_H-M   'P 1'
#
loop_
_entity.id
_entity.type
_entity.pdbx_description
1 polymer ?
#
loop_
_entity_poly.entity_id
_entity_poly.type
_entity_poly.pdbx_seq_one_letter_code
_entity_poly.pdbx_strand_id
1 'polypeptide(L)'
;MKIIVVYTFCLFFANLSLSQADNNKVQSAINEFASAAGLENAAISFMAYDIDNKTTIASHNGEMAIAPASIVKLFSTATAFETLGKDFQPKTEIFYDGEIDSNGVLNGSINIKGGGDPSLGSRFFYDRDQQSAFLNEWVAAIKSKGIKEINGQIITDGSEFGYDGAPDGWSWSDLGNYYGSGPSGCVVYDNMTYLHFSTSAQLNDVTTLDSMTPRIEGYSLLNQVTTYNSSSDNCYIYGAPYSYDRFAIGNLPKNRSNFEVKASVPDPELLLAQEFEKALANDSIFTTTRPAGFRSMLLQGALPIDYSDKKEVLSYSGKSIADVAFWTNMRRLERLKLVTVALQEALITSIDTGSRDSTSKCTKRMEVGYQEVMLSVQTIL
;
A
#
# COMPACT_ATOMS: atom_id res chain seq x y z
N MET A 1 40.46 33.02 35.44
CA MET A 1 40.37 31.63 34.89
C MET A 1 39.51 30.65 35.71
N LYS A 2 39.33 30.82 37.01
CA LYS A 2 38.52 29.91 37.84
C LYS A 2 36.97 30.12 37.72
N ILE A 3 36.49 31.31 37.37
CA ILE A 3 35.04 31.60 37.28
C ILE A 3 34.42 31.07 35.99
N ILE A 4 35.16 31.06 34.88
CA ILE A 4 34.65 30.56 33.58
C ILE A 4 34.44 29.03 33.61
N VAL A 5 35.31 28.28 34.32
CA VAL A 5 35.21 26.82 34.44
C VAL A 5 33.98 26.42 35.25
N VAL A 6 33.60 27.20 36.28
CA VAL A 6 32.39 26.91 37.09
C VAL A 6 31.09 27.18 36.29
N TYR A 7 31.05 28.22 35.48
CA TYR A 7 29.87 28.50 34.63
C TYR A 7 29.67 27.45 33.53
N THR A 8 30.73 27.01 32.88
CA THR A 8 30.68 25.94 31.86
C THR A 8 30.24 24.61 32.50
N PHE A 9 30.71 24.31 33.71
CA PHE A 9 30.31 23.09 34.42
C PHE A 9 28.87 23.12 34.90
N CYS A 10 28.37 24.28 35.39
CA CYS A 10 26.95 24.46 35.75
C CYS A 10 25.99 24.40 34.56
N LEU A 11 26.38 24.92 33.38
CA LEU A 11 25.60 24.84 32.17
C LEU A 11 25.53 23.38 31.63
N PHE A 12 26.61 22.61 31.78
CA PHE A 12 26.65 21.20 31.39
C PHE A 12 25.71 20.34 32.26
N PHE A 13 25.74 20.57 33.59
CA PHE A 13 24.83 19.87 34.52
C PHE A 13 23.39 20.31 34.37
N ALA A 14 23.12 21.58 34.02
CA ALA A 14 21.77 22.05 33.78
C ALA A 14 21.14 21.40 32.52
N ASN A 15 21.91 21.21 31.46
CA ASN A 15 21.43 20.50 30.26
C ASN A 15 21.21 19.01 30.51
N LEU A 16 22.10 18.35 31.29
CA LEU A 16 21.89 16.96 31.70
C LEU A 16 20.63 16.79 32.55
N SER A 17 20.36 17.73 33.47
CA SER A 17 19.19 17.68 34.34
C SER A 17 17.86 17.90 33.55
N LEU A 18 17.88 18.73 32.51
CA LEU A 18 16.73 18.96 31.66
C LEU A 18 16.42 17.73 30.78
N SER A 19 17.42 17.10 30.19
CA SER A 19 17.29 15.87 29.42
C SER A 19 16.75 14.72 30.30
N GLN A 20 17.25 14.55 31.51
CA GLN A 20 16.82 13.51 32.43
C GLN A 20 15.38 13.74 32.95
N ALA A 21 14.97 15.00 33.11
CA ALA A 21 13.60 15.33 33.52
C ALA A 21 12.58 15.00 32.42
N ASP A 22 12.93 15.17 31.14
CA ASP A 22 12.04 14.84 30.02
C ASP A 22 11.95 13.31 29.79
N ASN A 23 13.04 12.58 29.97
CA ASN A 23 13.05 11.10 29.91
C ASN A 23 12.12 10.49 30.99
N ASN A 24 12.14 11.03 32.22
CA ASN A 24 11.28 10.60 33.29
C ASN A 24 9.78 10.81 33.00
N LYS A 25 9.43 11.86 32.23
CA LYS A 25 8.04 12.11 31.85
C LYS A 25 7.53 11.08 30.83
N VAL A 26 8.35 10.70 29.85
CA VAL A 26 8.00 9.66 28.87
C VAL A 26 7.84 8.32 29.56
N GLN A 27 8.76 7.96 30.46
CA GLN A 27 8.66 6.73 31.22
C GLN A 27 7.41 6.68 32.12
N SER A 28 7.08 7.81 32.78
CA SER A 28 5.88 7.90 33.61
C SER A 28 4.59 7.76 32.78
N ALA A 29 4.53 8.42 31.62
CA ALA A 29 3.38 8.36 30.74
C ALA A 29 3.11 6.94 30.20
N ILE A 30 4.17 6.20 29.83
CA ILE A 30 3.98 4.81 29.38
C ILE A 30 3.59 3.88 30.52
N ASN A 31 4.10 4.09 31.72
CA ASN A 31 3.71 3.30 32.90
C ASN A 31 2.25 3.57 33.27
N GLU A 32 1.80 4.82 33.24
CA GLU A 32 0.41 5.20 33.46
C GLU A 32 -0.51 4.57 32.41
N PHE A 33 -0.15 4.67 31.12
CA PHE A 33 -0.88 4.04 30.04
C PHE A 33 -0.99 2.52 30.21
N ALA A 34 0.13 1.85 30.51
CA ALA A 34 0.15 0.40 30.67
C ALA A 34 -0.67 -0.09 31.90
N SER A 35 -0.92 0.82 32.88
CA SER A 35 -1.70 0.54 34.07
C SER A 35 -3.16 1.01 33.96
N ALA A 36 -3.57 1.56 32.79
CA ALA A 36 -4.91 2.09 32.62
C ALA A 36 -5.99 0.99 32.68
N ALA A 37 -7.15 1.35 33.22
CA ALA A 37 -8.27 0.43 33.34
C ALA A 37 -8.69 -0.14 31.97
N GLY A 38 -8.86 -1.46 31.88
CA GLY A 38 -9.17 -2.19 30.65
C GLY A 38 -7.94 -2.70 29.90
N LEU A 39 -6.72 -2.39 30.33
CA LEU A 39 -5.47 -2.88 29.75
C LEU A 39 -4.77 -3.95 30.60
N GLU A 40 -5.40 -4.42 31.69
CA GLU A 40 -4.81 -5.33 32.67
C GLU A 40 -4.29 -6.65 32.06
N ASN A 41 -4.90 -7.08 30.95
CA ASN A 41 -4.52 -8.30 30.24
C ASN A 41 -3.96 -8.01 28.82
N ALA A 42 -3.62 -6.76 28.52
CA ALA A 42 -3.07 -6.40 27.22
C ALA A 42 -1.56 -6.68 27.18
N ALA A 43 -1.08 -7.22 26.05
CA ALA A 43 0.34 -7.27 25.76
C ALA A 43 0.79 -5.90 25.22
N ILE A 44 1.60 -5.19 25.99
CA ILE A 44 2.10 -3.85 25.64
C ILE A 44 3.62 -3.90 25.61
N SER A 45 4.20 -3.50 24.49
CA SER A 45 5.63 -3.28 24.33
C SER A 45 5.86 -1.87 23.79
N PHE A 46 6.76 -1.12 24.41
CA PHE A 46 7.10 0.24 24.01
C PHE A 46 8.60 0.48 24.22
N MET A 47 9.23 1.15 23.27
CA MET A 47 10.60 1.65 23.38
C MET A 47 10.70 3.02 22.69
N ALA A 48 11.23 4.00 23.40
CA ALA A 48 11.68 5.26 22.86
C ALA A 48 13.20 5.31 22.91
N TYR A 49 13.84 5.58 21.77
CA TYR A 49 15.28 5.55 21.63
C TYR A 49 15.78 6.87 21.02
N ASP A 50 16.78 7.46 21.66
CA ASP A 50 17.50 8.63 21.15
C ASP A 50 18.58 8.14 20.19
N ILE A 51 18.41 8.44 18.91
CA ILE A 51 19.31 7.99 17.84
C ILE A 51 20.64 8.72 17.91
N ASP A 52 20.65 10.01 18.27
CA ASP A 52 21.84 10.85 18.30
C ASP A 52 22.74 10.47 19.48
N ASN A 53 22.15 10.31 20.65
CA ASN A 53 22.87 9.94 21.88
C ASN A 53 23.00 8.42 22.06
N LYS A 54 22.34 7.61 21.21
CA LYS A 54 22.32 6.14 21.25
C LYS A 54 21.88 5.59 22.62
N THR A 55 20.85 6.20 23.22
CA THR A 55 20.35 5.84 24.54
C THR A 55 18.83 5.57 24.52
N THR A 56 18.38 4.63 25.35
CA THR A 56 16.96 4.43 25.58
C THR A 56 16.41 5.54 26.47
N ILE A 57 15.43 6.29 25.97
CA ILE A 57 14.71 7.33 26.70
C ILE A 57 13.70 6.72 27.65
N ALA A 58 12.92 5.75 27.17
CA ALA A 58 11.94 5.03 27.97
C ALA A 58 11.68 3.64 27.38
N SER A 59 11.33 2.68 28.23
CA SER A 59 10.98 1.33 27.79
C SER A 59 9.93 0.71 28.71
N HIS A 60 9.01 -0.04 28.11
CA HIS A 60 8.05 -0.90 28.81
C HIS A 60 7.97 -2.21 28.05
N ASN A 61 8.43 -3.29 28.66
CA ASN A 61 8.53 -4.61 28.01
C ASN A 61 9.20 -4.56 26.63
N GLY A 62 10.26 -3.74 26.46
CA GLY A 62 10.91 -3.49 25.17
C GLY A 62 11.48 -4.74 24.50
N GLU A 63 11.82 -5.77 25.28
CA GLU A 63 12.31 -7.07 24.81
C GLU A 63 11.19 -8.11 24.53
N MET A 64 9.91 -7.72 24.74
CA MET A 64 8.80 -8.64 24.52
C MET A 64 8.58 -8.84 23.00
N ALA A 65 8.60 -10.09 22.56
CA ALA A 65 8.24 -10.45 21.19
C ALA A 65 6.72 -10.40 21.02
N ILE A 66 6.25 -9.44 20.24
CA ILE A 66 4.84 -9.30 19.87
C ILE A 66 4.71 -9.20 18.34
N ALA A 67 3.50 -9.46 17.82
CA ALA A 67 3.24 -9.31 16.40
C ALA A 67 3.42 -7.84 15.99
N PRO A 68 4.37 -7.52 15.08
CA PRO A 68 4.69 -6.13 14.75
C PRO A 68 3.63 -5.43 13.90
N ALA A 69 2.67 -6.19 13.37
CA ALA A 69 1.70 -5.70 12.41
C ALA A 69 2.42 -4.89 11.31
N SER A 70 1.89 -3.74 10.93
CA SER A 70 2.52 -2.91 9.90
C SER A 70 3.86 -2.25 10.31
N ILE A 71 4.37 -2.37 11.56
CA ILE A 71 5.74 -1.89 11.90
C ILE A 71 6.80 -2.63 11.07
N VAL A 72 6.52 -3.86 10.64
CA VAL A 72 7.40 -4.62 9.74
C VAL A 72 7.72 -3.87 8.44
N LYS A 73 6.85 -2.95 7.97
CA LYS A 73 7.12 -2.15 6.77
C LYS A 73 8.36 -1.26 6.87
N LEU A 74 8.71 -0.82 8.08
CA LEU A 74 9.95 -0.07 8.30
C LEU A 74 11.18 -0.92 8.00
N PHE A 75 11.16 -2.20 8.37
CA PHE A 75 12.25 -3.13 8.06
C PHE A 75 12.31 -3.43 6.56
N SER A 76 11.16 -3.68 5.93
CA SER A 76 11.11 -3.95 4.48
C SER A 76 11.60 -2.76 3.66
N THR A 77 11.17 -1.53 4.01
CA THR A 77 11.62 -0.32 3.32
C THR A 77 13.09 -0.01 3.58
N ALA A 78 13.58 -0.18 4.81
CA ALA A 78 15.00 -0.02 5.10
C ALA A 78 15.87 -1.03 4.33
N THR A 79 15.45 -2.28 4.27
CA THR A 79 16.14 -3.31 3.48
C THR A 79 16.16 -2.96 1.98
N ALA A 80 15.04 -2.46 1.45
CA ALA A 80 14.99 -2.02 0.06
C ALA A 80 15.97 -0.85 -0.21
N PHE A 81 16.06 0.12 0.70
CA PHE A 81 17.05 1.22 0.59
C PHE A 81 18.49 0.72 0.58
N GLU A 82 18.84 -0.19 1.50
CA GLU A 82 20.20 -0.72 1.61
C GLU A 82 20.57 -1.62 0.43
N THR A 83 19.60 -2.39 -0.09
CA THR A 83 19.86 -3.38 -1.12
C THR A 83 19.81 -2.79 -2.54
N LEU A 84 18.83 -1.96 -2.82
CA LEU A 84 18.55 -1.42 -4.16
C LEU A 84 18.99 0.03 -4.32
N GLY A 85 19.08 0.78 -3.23
CA GLY A 85 19.29 2.22 -3.24
C GLY A 85 17.99 3.01 -3.41
N LYS A 86 18.00 4.26 -2.91
CA LYS A 86 16.81 5.13 -2.89
C LYS A 86 16.28 5.49 -4.29
N ASP A 87 17.16 5.56 -5.27
CA ASP A 87 16.87 6.00 -6.64
C ASP A 87 16.51 4.82 -7.57
N PHE A 88 16.54 3.58 -7.06
CA PHE A 88 16.13 2.42 -7.84
C PHE A 88 14.66 2.54 -8.25
N GLN A 89 14.38 2.28 -9.53
CA GLN A 89 13.05 2.27 -10.11
C GLN A 89 12.76 0.87 -10.67
N PRO A 90 11.71 0.17 -10.20
CA PRO A 90 11.29 -1.07 -10.82
C PRO A 90 10.86 -0.82 -12.28
N LYS A 91 11.10 -1.79 -13.13
CA LYS A 91 10.82 -1.66 -14.56
C LYS A 91 9.72 -2.60 -15.00
N THR A 92 8.86 -2.12 -15.87
CA THR A 92 7.97 -2.95 -16.67
C THR A 92 8.45 -2.87 -18.12
N GLU A 93 8.79 -4.00 -18.70
CA GLU A 93 9.39 -4.07 -20.03
C GLU A 93 8.39 -4.67 -21.02
N ILE A 94 8.23 -4.03 -22.18
CA ILE A 94 7.32 -4.46 -23.22
C ILE A 94 8.13 -4.92 -24.42
N PHE A 95 7.85 -6.12 -24.86
CA PHE A 95 8.49 -6.76 -26.03
C PHE A 95 7.43 -7.23 -27.02
N TYR A 96 7.85 -7.46 -28.25
CA TYR A 96 7.07 -8.25 -29.19
C TYR A 96 7.93 -9.39 -29.77
N ASP A 97 7.27 -10.47 -30.12
CA ASP A 97 7.84 -11.55 -30.95
C ASP A 97 7.25 -11.51 -32.36
N GLY A 98 7.81 -12.32 -33.26
CA GLY A 98 7.36 -12.38 -34.64
C GLY A 98 7.79 -11.19 -35.50
N GLU A 99 7.05 -10.93 -36.59
CA GLU A 99 7.43 -9.94 -37.58
C GLU A 99 6.27 -8.99 -37.90
N ILE A 100 6.60 -7.72 -38.13
CA ILE A 100 5.65 -6.69 -38.57
C ILE A 100 5.68 -6.66 -40.12
N ASP A 101 4.52 -6.86 -40.74
CA ASP A 101 4.40 -6.82 -42.19
C ASP A 101 4.35 -5.38 -42.75
N SER A 102 4.32 -5.26 -44.09
CA SER A 102 4.28 -3.95 -44.77
C SER A 102 3.00 -3.14 -44.52
N ASN A 103 1.95 -3.76 -43.97
CA ASN A 103 0.68 -3.10 -43.61
C ASN A 103 0.68 -2.63 -42.17
N GLY A 104 1.68 -3.05 -41.37
CA GLY A 104 1.76 -2.80 -39.94
C GLY A 104 1.07 -3.86 -39.07
N VAL A 105 0.81 -5.05 -39.61
CA VAL A 105 0.30 -6.17 -38.84
C VAL A 105 1.47 -6.90 -38.19
N LEU A 106 1.46 -6.97 -36.87
CA LEU A 106 2.36 -7.81 -36.11
C LEU A 106 1.85 -9.27 -36.16
N ASN A 107 2.57 -10.15 -36.84
CA ASN A 107 2.34 -11.60 -36.81
C ASN A 107 3.12 -12.20 -35.63
N GLY A 108 2.56 -12.04 -34.43
CA GLY A 108 3.18 -12.39 -33.16
C GLY A 108 2.42 -11.77 -31.99
N SER A 109 3.01 -11.84 -30.80
CA SER A 109 2.38 -11.38 -29.58
C SER A 109 3.15 -10.23 -28.93
N ILE A 110 2.47 -9.45 -28.10
CA ILE A 110 3.08 -8.49 -27.19
C ILE A 110 3.30 -9.19 -25.84
N ASN A 111 4.50 -9.09 -25.31
CA ASN A 111 4.89 -9.67 -24.03
C ASN A 111 5.25 -8.54 -23.07
N ILE A 112 4.59 -8.47 -21.91
CA ILE A 112 4.83 -7.49 -20.86
C ILE A 112 5.52 -8.22 -19.71
N LYS A 113 6.80 -7.94 -19.49
CA LYS A 113 7.57 -8.47 -18.36
C LYS A 113 7.43 -7.52 -17.17
N GLY A 114 6.84 -8.01 -16.10
CA GLY A 114 6.63 -7.24 -14.88
C GLY A 114 7.81 -7.33 -13.93
N GLY A 115 8.39 -6.20 -13.56
CA GLY A 115 9.49 -6.10 -12.60
C GLY A 115 9.03 -5.68 -11.20
N GLY A 116 7.78 -5.99 -10.82
CA GLY A 116 7.27 -5.73 -9.48
C GLY A 116 6.98 -4.25 -9.20
N ASP A 117 6.72 -3.43 -10.21
CA ASP A 117 6.40 -2.02 -10.05
C ASP A 117 5.04 -1.82 -9.35
N PRO A 118 5.00 -1.35 -8.08
CA PRO A 118 3.75 -1.12 -7.38
C PRO A 118 3.07 0.21 -7.76
N SER A 119 3.67 0.99 -8.67
CA SER A 119 3.20 2.34 -8.97
C SER A 119 2.31 2.45 -10.20
N LEU A 120 2.13 1.35 -10.99
CA LEU A 120 1.30 1.37 -12.19
C LEU A 120 -0.17 1.66 -11.86
N GLY A 121 -0.62 2.86 -12.18
CA GLY A 121 -1.97 3.33 -11.91
C GLY A 121 -2.33 3.37 -10.43
N SER A 122 -1.35 3.44 -9.54
CA SER A 122 -1.58 3.47 -8.11
C SER A 122 -2.24 4.78 -7.66
N ARG A 123 -3.29 4.67 -6.84
CA ARG A 123 -4.00 5.81 -6.20
C ARG A 123 -3.14 6.66 -5.26
N PHE A 124 -1.92 6.22 -4.98
CA PHE A 124 -0.97 6.99 -4.17
C PHE A 124 -0.19 7.99 -4.99
N PHE A 125 -0.11 7.77 -6.30
CA PHE A 125 0.67 8.59 -7.23
C PHE A 125 -0.18 9.31 -8.27
N TYR A 126 -1.44 8.85 -8.46
CA TYR A 126 -2.30 9.36 -9.52
C TYR A 126 -3.72 9.59 -9.01
N ASP A 127 -4.34 10.68 -9.45
CA ASP A 127 -5.78 10.90 -9.27
C ASP A 127 -6.56 9.83 -10.07
N ARG A 128 -7.79 9.56 -9.65
CA ARG A 128 -8.60 8.46 -10.19
C ARG A 128 -8.76 8.47 -11.71
N ASP A 129 -8.90 9.64 -12.30
CA ASP A 129 -9.03 9.86 -13.74
C ASP A 129 -7.71 9.70 -14.50
N GLN A 130 -6.59 9.68 -13.78
CA GLN A 130 -5.24 9.58 -14.34
C GLN A 130 -4.57 8.22 -14.09
N GLN A 131 -5.24 7.32 -13.37
CA GLN A 131 -4.65 6.02 -13.04
C GLN A 131 -4.29 5.17 -14.26
N SER A 132 -4.99 5.32 -15.37
CA SER A 132 -4.71 4.60 -16.63
C SER A 132 -3.77 5.35 -17.58
N ALA A 133 -3.25 6.53 -17.21
CA ALA A 133 -2.46 7.37 -18.12
C ALA A 133 -1.19 6.69 -18.62
N PHE A 134 -0.56 5.81 -17.84
CA PHE A 134 0.62 5.04 -18.25
C PHE A 134 0.34 4.16 -19.48
N LEU A 135 -0.90 3.67 -19.64
CA LEU A 135 -1.29 2.86 -20.81
C LEU A 135 -1.22 3.67 -22.12
N ASN A 136 -1.47 4.99 -22.08
CA ASN A 136 -1.36 5.84 -23.26
C ASN A 136 0.11 5.92 -23.77
N GLU A 137 1.06 5.95 -22.84
CA GLU A 137 2.49 5.91 -23.19
C GLU A 137 2.85 4.57 -23.84
N TRP A 138 2.35 3.47 -23.30
CA TRP A 138 2.56 2.13 -23.85
C TRP A 138 1.95 1.98 -25.25
N VAL A 139 0.72 2.49 -25.46
CA VAL A 139 0.07 2.52 -26.78
C VAL A 139 0.88 3.34 -27.77
N ALA A 140 1.38 4.52 -27.36
CA ALA A 140 2.24 5.34 -28.21
C ALA A 140 3.54 4.61 -28.59
N ALA A 141 4.13 3.85 -27.68
CA ALA A 141 5.32 3.04 -27.96
C ALA A 141 5.03 1.92 -28.96
N ILE A 142 3.90 1.23 -28.87
CA ILE A 142 3.46 0.23 -29.87
C ILE A 142 3.31 0.89 -31.25
N LYS A 143 2.64 2.04 -31.33
CA LYS A 143 2.47 2.80 -32.58
C LYS A 143 3.81 3.25 -33.20
N SER A 144 4.76 3.62 -32.35
CA SER A 144 6.09 4.05 -32.82
C SER A 144 6.86 2.94 -33.51
N LYS A 145 6.55 1.66 -33.23
CA LYS A 145 7.11 0.50 -33.95
C LYS A 145 6.40 0.23 -35.28
N GLY A 146 5.38 1.00 -35.64
CA GLY A 146 4.58 0.82 -36.83
C GLY A 146 3.49 -0.23 -36.71
N ILE A 147 3.21 -0.74 -35.52
CA ILE A 147 2.18 -1.75 -35.27
C ILE A 147 0.79 -1.09 -35.30
N LYS A 148 -0.08 -1.58 -36.16
CA LYS A 148 -1.48 -1.13 -36.36
C LYS A 148 -2.50 -2.21 -36.05
N GLU A 149 -2.08 -3.48 -36.05
CA GLU A 149 -2.88 -4.65 -35.72
C GLU A 149 -1.96 -5.72 -35.13
N ILE A 150 -2.48 -6.58 -34.25
CA ILE A 150 -1.75 -7.66 -33.61
C ILE A 150 -2.44 -8.98 -33.95
N ASN A 151 -1.85 -9.74 -34.86
CA ASN A 151 -2.28 -11.12 -35.16
C ASN A 151 -1.66 -12.07 -34.13
N GLY A 152 -2.15 -11.96 -32.90
CA GLY A 152 -1.69 -12.66 -31.72
C GLY A 152 -2.39 -12.14 -30.46
N GLN A 153 -1.70 -12.19 -29.34
CA GLN A 153 -2.26 -11.82 -28.04
C GLN A 153 -1.32 -10.89 -27.23
N ILE A 154 -1.85 -10.36 -26.14
CA ILE A 154 -1.07 -9.68 -25.11
C ILE A 154 -0.85 -10.68 -23.98
N ILE A 155 0.40 -10.86 -23.57
CA ILE A 155 0.83 -11.76 -22.49
C ILE A 155 1.52 -10.91 -21.43
N THR A 156 1.07 -10.99 -20.18
CA THR A 156 1.78 -10.40 -19.03
C THR A 156 2.48 -11.50 -18.26
N ASP A 157 3.74 -11.26 -17.93
CA ASP A 157 4.61 -12.22 -17.26
C ASP A 157 5.17 -11.63 -15.96
N GLY A 158 4.71 -12.13 -14.82
CA GLY A 158 5.20 -11.80 -13.49
C GLY A 158 6.01 -12.92 -12.86
N SER A 159 6.43 -13.93 -13.63
CA SER A 159 7.04 -15.18 -13.15
C SER A 159 8.31 -14.96 -12.33
N GLU A 160 9.03 -13.86 -12.53
CA GLU A 160 10.23 -13.50 -11.75
C GLU A 160 9.93 -13.37 -10.24
N PHE A 161 8.68 -13.05 -9.87
CA PHE A 161 8.24 -12.90 -8.48
C PHE A 161 7.49 -14.13 -7.94
N GLY A 162 7.37 -15.18 -8.74
CA GLY A 162 6.60 -16.38 -8.40
C GLY A 162 5.08 -16.15 -8.39
N TYR A 163 4.34 -17.20 -8.02
CA TYR A 163 2.87 -17.23 -8.09
C TYR A 163 2.23 -17.72 -6.79
N ASP A 164 2.87 -17.52 -5.66
CA ASP A 164 2.33 -17.95 -4.36
C ASP A 164 1.02 -17.22 -4.02
N GLY A 165 0.85 -16.01 -4.53
CA GLY A 165 -0.37 -15.21 -4.42
C GLY A 165 -0.64 -14.66 -3.02
N ALA A 166 -0.16 -15.31 -1.96
CA ALA A 166 -0.20 -14.82 -0.59
C ALA A 166 0.93 -15.47 0.22
N PRO A 167 1.63 -14.71 1.07
CA PRO A 167 2.60 -15.28 2.01
C PRO A 167 1.96 -16.23 3.02
N ASP A 168 2.76 -17.16 3.56
CA ASP A 168 2.35 -18.03 4.65
C ASP A 168 1.82 -17.26 5.86
N GLY A 169 0.78 -17.79 6.49
CA GLY A 169 0.20 -17.23 7.70
C GLY A 169 -0.79 -16.08 7.49
N TRP A 170 -1.07 -15.66 6.26
CA TRP A 170 -2.14 -14.71 6.01
C TRP A 170 -3.51 -15.34 6.28
N SER A 171 -4.38 -14.55 6.93
CA SER A 171 -5.73 -15.03 7.25
C SER A 171 -6.59 -15.15 5.99
N TRP A 172 -7.35 -16.24 5.89
CA TRP A 172 -8.38 -16.41 4.85
C TRP A 172 -9.33 -15.21 4.77
N SER A 173 -9.69 -14.62 5.92
CA SER A 173 -10.58 -13.45 5.99
C SER A 173 -10.01 -12.19 5.34
N ASP A 174 -8.70 -12.15 5.08
CA ASP A 174 -8.02 -10.97 4.57
C ASP A 174 -7.82 -11.03 3.04
N LEU A 175 -7.64 -12.22 2.47
CA LEU A 175 -7.20 -12.42 1.10
C LEU A 175 -8.11 -11.82 0.02
N GLY A 176 -9.42 -11.77 0.28
CA GLY A 176 -10.40 -11.16 -0.64
C GLY A 176 -10.48 -9.65 -0.55
N ASN A 177 -9.95 -9.04 0.51
CA ASN A 177 -10.01 -7.61 0.74
C ASN A 177 -8.77 -6.91 0.15
N TYR A 178 -8.87 -5.62 -0.14
CA TYR A 178 -7.80 -4.84 -0.78
C TYR A 178 -6.46 -4.87 -0.02
N TYR A 179 -6.50 -5.00 1.29
CA TYR A 179 -5.30 -5.07 2.14
C TYR A 179 -4.66 -6.46 2.17
N GLY A 180 -5.35 -7.48 1.68
CA GLY A 180 -4.89 -8.85 1.50
C GLY A 180 -4.49 -9.17 0.07
N SER A 181 -4.34 -8.18 -0.82
CA SER A 181 -3.80 -8.38 -2.16
C SER A 181 -2.35 -8.82 -2.06
N GLY A 182 -2.04 -9.97 -2.64
CA GLY A 182 -0.72 -10.56 -2.60
C GLY A 182 0.30 -9.88 -3.53
N PRO A 183 1.61 -10.21 -3.36
CA PRO A 183 2.65 -9.74 -4.26
C PRO A 183 2.47 -10.34 -5.66
N SER A 184 2.87 -9.57 -6.67
CA SER A 184 2.89 -10.00 -8.07
C SER A 184 3.99 -9.26 -8.81
N GLY A 185 4.58 -9.88 -9.83
CA GLY A 185 5.48 -9.20 -10.73
C GLY A 185 4.77 -8.13 -11.57
N CYS A 186 3.48 -8.31 -11.85
CA CYS A 186 2.63 -7.36 -12.53
C CYS A 186 1.60 -6.78 -11.56
N VAL A 187 1.88 -5.62 -11.00
CA VAL A 187 0.95 -4.88 -10.13
C VAL A 187 0.26 -3.80 -10.95
N VAL A 188 -1.06 -3.67 -10.82
CA VAL A 188 -1.81 -2.59 -11.44
C VAL A 188 -2.96 -2.14 -10.53
N TYR A 189 -3.21 -0.84 -10.43
CA TYR A 189 -4.26 -0.24 -9.59
C TYR A 189 -4.23 -0.72 -8.13
N ASP A 190 -3.03 -0.81 -7.54
CA ASP A 190 -2.79 -1.35 -6.19
C ASP A 190 -3.28 -2.81 -6.02
N ASN A 191 -3.40 -3.61 -7.08
CA ASN A 191 -4.03 -4.93 -7.11
C ASN A 191 -5.42 -4.97 -6.46
N MET A 192 -6.20 -3.90 -6.64
CA MET A 192 -7.55 -3.81 -6.08
C MET A 192 -8.59 -3.38 -7.10
N THR A 193 -9.84 -3.72 -6.80
CA THR A 193 -11.04 -3.23 -7.50
C THR A 193 -12.01 -2.62 -6.50
N TYR A 194 -12.81 -1.65 -6.94
CA TYR A 194 -13.92 -1.08 -6.19
C TYR A 194 -15.20 -1.81 -6.55
N LEU A 195 -15.87 -2.39 -5.57
CA LEU A 195 -17.22 -2.94 -5.70
C LEU A 195 -18.20 -1.83 -5.27
N HIS A 196 -19.13 -1.49 -6.15
CA HIS A 196 -20.11 -0.42 -5.93
C HIS A 196 -21.44 -1.01 -5.53
N PHE A 197 -21.90 -0.70 -4.31
CA PHE A 197 -23.13 -1.25 -3.75
C PHE A 197 -24.21 -0.19 -3.59
N SER A 198 -25.46 -0.59 -3.83
CA SER A 198 -26.65 0.13 -3.38
C SER A 198 -27.27 -0.55 -2.16
N THR A 199 -27.67 0.25 -1.18
CA THR A 199 -28.32 -0.20 0.05
C THR A 199 -29.69 0.44 0.22
N SER A 200 -30.66 -0.33 0.76
CA SER A 200 -32.04 0.12 0.97
C SER A 200 -32.20 0.98 2.23
N ALA A 201 -33.41 1.46 2.47
CA ALA A 201 -33.82 2.07 3.74
C ALA A 201 -34.12 1.01 4.83
N GLN A 202 -34.45 -0.21 4.41
CA GLN A 202 -34.87 -1.31 5.26
C GLN A 202 -33.64 -2.00 5.85
N LEU A 203 -33.62 -2.19 7.16
CA LEU A 203 -32.54 -2.94 7.83
C LEU A 203 -32.61 -4.43 7.49
N ASN A 204 -31.47 -5.05 7.39
CA ASN A 204 -31.25 -6.47 7.06
C ASN A 204 -31.62 -6.85 5.59
N ASP A 205 -32.03 -5.92 4.74
CA ASP A 205 -32.14 -6.19 3.32
C ASP A 205 -30.77 -6.51 2.74
N VAL A 206 -30.71 -7.47 1.84
CA VAL A 206 -29.49 -7.76 1.07
C VAL A 206 -29.20 -6.59 0.13
N THR A 207 -27.96 -6.16 0.11
CA THR A 207 -27.48 -5.07 -0.74
C THR A 207 -27.40 -5.51 -2.22
N THR A 208 -27.36 -4.56 -3.15
CA THR A 208 -27.15 -4.85 -4.58
C THR A 208 -25.73 -4.44 -4.97
N LEU A 209 -24.99 -5.35 -5.62
CA LEU A 209 -23.76 -4.99 -6.33
C LEU A 209 -24.13 -4.40 -7.69
N ASP A 210 -23.92 -3.11 -7.89
CA ASP A 210 -24.31 -2.40 -9.11
C ASP A 210 -23.24 -2.50 -10.20
N SER A 211 -21.98 -2.37 -9.81
CA SER A 211 -20.83 -2.38 -10.72
C SER A 211 -19.50 -2.64 -9.99
N MET A 212 -18.42 -2.76 -10.76
CA MET A 212 -17.04 -2.78 -10.24
C MET A 212 -16.11 -1.99 -11.15
N THR A 213 -15.04 -1.42 -10.55
CA THR A 213 -14.04 -0.60 -11.25
C THR A 213 -12.60 -0.88 -10.73
N PRO A 214 -11.66 -1.36 -11.56
CA PRO A 214 -11.87 -1.84 -12.94
C PRO A 214 -12.79 -3.07 -12.98
N ARG A 215 -13.44 -3.26 -14.13
CA ARG A 215 -14.26 -4.46 -14.35
C ARG A 215 -13.34 -5.66 -14.60
N ILE A 216 -13.57 -6.74 -13.88
CA ILE A 216 -12.82 -7.99 -14.00
C ILE A 216 -13.75 -9.04 -14.65
N GLU A 217 -13.37 -9.55 -15.82
CA GLU A 217 -14.12 -10.59 -16.49
C GLU A 217 -14.14 -11.89 -15.67
N GLY A 218 -15.28 -12.54 -15.63
CA GLY A 218 -15.46 -13.79 -14.87
C GLY A 218 -15.56 -13.64 -13.37
N TYR A 219 -15.44 -12.42 -12.81
CA TYR A 219 -15.64 -12.20 -11.39
C TYR A 219 -17.07 -12.48 -10.99
N SER A 220 -17.26 -13.43 -10.08
CA SER A 220 -18.54 -13.85 -9.52
C SER A 220 -18.56 -13.53 -8.03
N LEU A 221 -19.64 -12.87 -7.57
CA LEU A 221 -19.80 -12.51 -6.16
C LEU A 221 -21.08 -13.10 -5.58
N LEU A 222 -20.95 -14.06 -4.66
CA LEU A 222 -22.04 -14.44 -3.77
C LEU A 222 -22.22 -13.34 -2.72
N ASN A 223 -23.20 -12.46 -2.92
CA ASN A 223 -23.45 -11.34 -2.05
C ASN A 223 -24.41 -11.69 -0.90
N GLN A 224 -23.93 -11.65 0.33
CA GLN A 224 -24.71 -11.78 1.56
C GLN A 224 -24.56 -10.56 2.48
N VAL A 225 -24.14 -9.43 1.91
CA VAL A 225 -23.99 -8.17 2.64
C VAL A 225 -25.35 -7.54 2.86
N THR A 226 -25.65 -7.13 4.09
CA THR A 226 -26.94 -6.56 4.45
C THR A 226 -26.85 -5.08 4.80
N THR A 227 -27.99 -4.41 4.72
CA THR A 227 -28.16 -3.02 5.13
C THR A 227 -28.23 -2.92 6.65
N TYR A 228 -27.49 -1.97 7.24
CA TYR A 228 -27.47 -1.77 8.68
C TYR A 228 -27.48 -0.27 9.07
N ASN A 229 -27.79 0.00 10.33
CA ASN A 229 -27.75 1.36 10.88
C ASN A 229 -26.35 1.66 11.43
N SER A 230 -25.39 1.79 10.54
CA SER A 230 -24.02 2.15 10.86
C SER A 230 -23.54 3.28 9.95
N SER A 231 -22.41 3.86 10.25
CA SER A 231 -21.69 4.81 9.38
C SER A 231 -20.47 4.16 8.70
N SER A 232 -20.13 2.92 9.09
CA SER A 232 -18.89 2.25 8.73
C SER A 232 -19.12 1.15 7.71
N ASP A 233 -18.10 0.89 6.90
CA ASP A 233 -17.94 -0.31 6.10
C ASP A 233 -17.55 -1.48 7.04
N ASN A 234 -18.44 -2.47 7.13
CA ASN A 234 -18.21 -3.74 7.81
C ASN A 234 -18.38 -4.91 6.84
N CYS A 235 -18.10 -4.70 5.56
CA CYS A 235 -18.15 -5.71 4.53
C CYS A 235 -16.80 -6.39 4.40
N TYR A 236 -16.79 -7.72 4.38
CA TYR A 236 -15.61 -8.55 4.17
C TYR A 236 -15.79 -9.37 2.90
N ILE A 237 -14.77 -9.33 2.05
CA ILE A 237 -14.72 -10.11 0.82
C ILE A 237 -13.79 -11.30 1.04
N TYR A 238 -14.28 -12.49 0.74
CA TYR A 238 -13.53 -13.74 0.81
C TYR A 238 -13.22 -14.25 -0.59
N GLY A 239 -12.05 -14.80 -0.76
CA GLY A 239 -11.64 -15.48 -1.99
C GLY A 239 -10.13 -15.65 -2.05
N ALA A 240 -9.69 -16.76 -2.59
CA ALA A 240 -8.27 -17.06 -2.75
C ALA A 240 -7.64 -16.24 -3.90
N PRO A 241 -6.32 -16.02 -3.91
CA PRO A 241 -5.61 -15.58 -5.10
C PRO A 241 -5.96 -16.49 -6.30
N TYR A 242 -6.06 -15.88 -7.47
CA TYR A 242 -6.40 -16.53 -8.75
C TYR A 242 -7.80 -17.19 -8.80
N SER A 243 -8.63 -17.07 -7.75
CA SER A 243 -10.03 -17.47 -7.79
C SER A 243 -10.93 -16.29 -8.16
N TYR A 244 -11.77 -16.47 -9.15
CA TYR A 244 -12.75 -15.46 -9.59
C TYR A 244 -14.07 -15.56 -8.83
N ASP A 245 -14.30 -16.69 -8.14
CA ASP A 245 -15.45 -16.85 -7.26
C ASP A 245 -15.17 -16.20 -5.91
N ARG A 246 -15.96 -15.21 -5.58
CA ARG A 246 -15.86 -14.43 -4.36
C ARG A 246 -17.13 -14.51 -3.54
N PHE A 247 -16.98 -14.23 -2.28
CA PHE A 247 -18.07 -14.27 -1.32
C PHE A 247 -17.99 -13.04 -0.42
N ALA A 248 -19.09 -12.29 -0.29
CA ALA A 248 -19.16 -11.08 0.53
C ALA A 248 -20.15 -11.25 1.67
N ILE A 249 -19.74 -10.93 2.89
CA ILE A 249 -20.59 -10.91 4.09
C ILE A 249 -20.37 -9.64 4.90
N GLY A 250 -21.32 -9.38 5.80
CA GLY A 250 -21.26 -8.26 6.72
C GLY A 250 -22.38 -7.27 6.46
N ASN A 251 -22.09 -5.99 6.70
CA ASN A 251 -23.14 -4.97 6.55
C ASN A 251 -22.57 -3.63 6.08
N LEU A 252 -23.43 -2.86 5.42
CA LEU A 252 -23.16 -1.52 4.91
C LEU A 252 -24.21 -0.52 5.44
N PRO A 253 -23.86 0.77 5.49
CA PRO A 253 -24.79 1.83 5.90
C PRO A 253 -26.04 1.87 5.02
N LYS A 254 -27.22 2.03 5.63
CA LYS A 254 -28.50 2.18 4.90
C LYS A 254 -28.56 3.45 4.03
N ASN A 255 -29.46 3.48 3.04
CA ASN A 255 -29.72 4.62 2.15
C ASN A 255 -28.45 5.11 1.43
N ARG A 256 -27.69 4.20 0.84
CA ARG A 256 -26.53 4.54 0.02
C ARG A 256 -26.77 4.10 -1.42
N SER A 257 -26.33 4.95 -2.33
CA SER A 257 -26.09 4.60 -3.73
C SER A 257 -24.59 4.68 -3.98
N ASN A 258 -24.05 3.78 -4.79
CA ASN A 258 -22.64 3.77 -5.17
C ASN A 258 -21.66 3.72 -3.96
N PHE A 259 -22.00 2.93 -2.92
CA PHE A 259 -21.13 2.75 -1.77
C PHE A 259 -19.95 1.86 -2.17
N GLU A 260 -18.72 2.36 -2.02
CA GLU A 260 -17.51 1.68 -2.47
C GLU A 260 -16.94 0.75 -1.39
N VAL A 261 -16.83 -0.54 -1.71
CA VAL A 261 -16.08 -1.54 -0.96
C VAL A 261 -14.87 -1.97 -1.79
N LYS A 262 -13.70 -2.06 -1.16
CA LYS A 262 -12.45 -2.39 -1.86
C LYS A 262 -12.14 -3.88 -1.72
N ALA A 263 -12.00 -4.57 -2.86
CA ALA A 263 -11.65 -5.97 -2.94
C ALA A 263 -10.28 -6.18 -3.60
N SER A 264 -9.63 -7.32 -3.33
CA SER A 264 -8.42 -7.73 -4.03
C SER A 264 -8.74 -8.19 -5.46
N VAL A 265 -7.84 -7.88 -6.39
CA VAL A 265 -7.86 -8.42 -7.75
C VAL A 265 -7.47 -9.91 -7.71
N PRO A 266 -8.23 -10.81 -8.35
CA PRO A 266 -7.88 -12.23 -8.40
C PRO A 266 -6.55 -12.51 -9.11
N ASP A 267 -6.34 -11.89 -10.26
CA ASP A 267 -5.22 -12.12 -11.16
C ASP A 267 -4.74 -10.78 -11.73
N PRO A 268 -3.72 -10.16 -11.12
CA PRO A 268 -3.19 -8.87 -11.58
C PRO A 268 -2.57 -8.92 -12.98
N GLU A 269 -1.94 -10.06 -13.34
CA GLU A 269 -1.37 -10.23 -14.68
C GLU A 269 -2.45 -10.14 -15.75
N LEU A 270 -3.49 -10.96 -15.62
CA LEU A 270 -4.57 -10.95 -16.59
C LEU A 270 -5.28 -9.58 -16.63
N LEU A 271 -5.48 -8.93 -15.48
CA LEU A 271 -6.08 -7.59 -15.46
C LEU A 271 -5.23 -6.60 -16.23
N LEU A 272 -3.89 -6.58 -16.03
CA LEU A 272 -3.00 -5.67 -16.75
C LEU A 272 -3.04 -5.91 -18.25
N ALA A 273 -3.05 -7.18 -18.68
CA ALA A 273 -3.18 -7.55 -20.09
C ALA A 273 -4.50 -7.05 -20.71
N GLN A 274 -5.60 -7.21 -19.99
CA GLN A 274 -6.93 -6.76 -20.41
C GLN A 274 -7.05 -5.24 -20.47
N GLU A 275 -6.51 -4.52 -19.50
CA GLU A 275 -6.52 -3.07 -19.50
C GLU A 275 -5.65 -2.50 -20.63
N PHE A 276 -4.51 -3.13 -20.93
CA PHE A 276 -3.70 -2.73 -22.08
C PHE A 276 -4.37 -3.05 -23.42
N GLU A 277 -5.04 -4.21 -23.55
CA GLU A 277 -5.85 -4.52 -24.74
C GLU A 277 -6.94 -3.48 -24.99
N LYS A 278 -7.67 -3.08 -23.93
CA LYS A 278 -8.68 -2.01 -24.02
C LYS A 278 -8.07 -0.69 -24.47
N ALA A 279 -6.90 -0.33 -23.95
CA ALA A 279 -6.21 0.90 -24.32
C ALA A 279 -5.78 0.89 -25.80
N LEU A 280 -5.27 -0.24 -26.28
CA LEU A 280 -4.94 -0.43 -27.70
C LEU A 280 -6.20 -0.35 -28.59
N ALA A 281 -7.29 -1.01 -28.17
CA ALA A 281 -8.57 -0.99 -28.92
C ALA A 281 -9.16 0.42 -29.01
N ASN A 282 -9.06 1.24 -27.96
CA ASN A 282 -9.46 2.65 -27.97
C ASN A 282 -8.68 3.48 -29.01
N ASP A 283 -7.46 3.05 -29.35
CA ASP A 283 -6.62 3.66 -30.38
C ASP A 283 -6.66 2.87 -31.72
N SER A 284 -7.68 2.03 -31.89
CA SER A 284 -7.95 1.22 -33.10
C SER A 284 -6.88 0.17 -33.41
N ILE A 285 -6.16 -0.32 -32.41
CA ILE A 285 -5.23 -1.44 -32.53
C ILE A 285 -5.88 -2.66 -31.87
N PHE A 286 -6.20 -3.68 -32.66
CA PHE A 286 -6.92 -4.86 -32.20
C PHE A 286 -6.01 -6.08 -32.17
N THR A 287 -6.31 -7.00 -31.24
CA THR A 287 -5.70 -8.33 -31.13
C THR A 287 -6.63 -9.39 -31.72
N THR A 288 -6.08 -10.48 -32.24
CA THR A 288 -6.90 -11.59 -32.76
C THR A 288 -7.16 -12.66 -31.71
N THR A 289 -6.40 -12.66 -30.64
CA THR A 289 -6.48 -13.63 -29.56
C THR A 289 -6.63 -12.90 -28.21
N ARG A 290 -7.42 -13.44 -27.30
CA ARG A 290 -7.67 -12.85 -25.98
C ARG A 290 -6.37 -12.70 -25.18
N PRO A 291 -6.24 -11.65 -24.36
CA PRO A 291 -5.07 -11.45 -23.50
C PRO A 291 -4.97 -12.55 -22.44
N ALA A 292 -3.74 -12.81 -21.99
CA ALA A 292 -3.45 -13.84 -21.00
C ALA A 292 -2.42 -13.37 -19.97
N GLY A 293 -2.58 -13.85 -18.73
CA GLY A 293 -1.48 -13.89 -17.77
C GLY A 293 -0.63 -15.14 -17.99
N PHE A 294 0.69 -15.01 -17.90
CA PHE A 294 1.61 -16.12 -18.17
C PHE A 294 1.41 -17.31 -17.21
N ARG A 295 0.98 -17.04 -15.98
CA ARG A 295 0.59 -18.09 -15.04
C ARG A 295 -0.41 -19.09 -15.66
N SER A 296 -1.41 -18.60 -16.36
CA SER A 296 -2.41 -19.48 -16.99
C SER A 296 -1.83 -20.35 -18.09
N MET A 297 -0.82 -19.86 -18.78
CA MET A 297 -0.08 -20.59 -19.81
C MET A 297 0.85 -21.67 -19.19
N LEU A 298 1.51 -21.36 -18.08
CA LEU A 298 2.31 -22.35 -17.32
C LEU A 298 1.45 -23.53 -16.83
N LEU A 299 0.24 -23.26 -16.37
CA LEU A 299 -0.71 -24.32 -15.97
C LEU A 299 -1.12 -25.25 -17.13
N GLN A 300 -0.98 -24.76 -18.37
CA GLN A 300 -1.22 -25.53 -19.60
C GLN A 300 0.07 -26.16 -20.16
N GLY A 301 1.19 -26.04 -19.43
CA GLY A 301 2.47 -26.65 -19.82
C GLY A 301 3.37 -25.76 -20.69
N ALA A 302 3.11 -24.44 -20.75
CA ALA A 302 4.02 -23.54 -21.43
C ALA A 302 5.40 -23.53 -20.75
N LEU A 303 6.45 -23.34 -21.52
CA LEU A 303 7.79 -23.12 -21.00
C LEU A 303 7.98 -21.64 -20.61
N PRO A 304 8.93 -21.32 -19.72
CA PRO A 304 9.29 -19.92 -19.43
C PRO A 304 9.57 -19.13 -20.68
N ILE A 305 9.15 -17.87 -20.70
CA ILE A 305 9.34 -16.98 -21.84
C ILE A 305 10.84 -16.64 -21.97
N ASP A 306 11.42 -16.95 -23.11
CA ASP A 306 12.76 -16.46 -23.46
C ASP A 306 12.64 -15.06 -24.07
N TYR A 307 13.27 -14.08 -23.43
CA TYR A 307 13.28 -12.70 -23.87
C TYR A 307 14.48 -12.34 -24.75
N SER A 308 15.46 -13.25 -24.90
CA SER A 308 16.70 -12.97 -25.65
C SER A 308 16.47 -12.70 -27.15
N ASP A 309 15.44 -13.35 -27.73
CA ASP A 309 15.07 -13.19 -29.14
C ASP A 309 13.92 -12.23 -29.38
N LYS A 310 13.37 -11.60 -28.32
CA LYS A 310 12.28 -10.66 -28.45
C LYS A 310 12.76 -9.24 -28.72
N LYS A 311 11.94 -8.49 -29.45
CA LYS A 311 12.24 -7.10 -29.79
C LYS A 311 11.62 -6.16 -28.77
N GLU A 312 12.46 -5.35 -28.11
CA GLU A 312 11.99 -4.40 -27.12
C GLU A 312 11.17 -3.26 -27.77
N VAL A 313 10.02 -2.99 -27.18
CA VAL A 313 9.14 -1.85 -27.50
C VAL A 313 9.44 -0.69 -26.57
N LEU A 314 9.44 -0.96 -25.25
CA LEU A 314 9.52 0.04 -24.20
C LEU A 314 10.08 -0.58 -22.93
N SER A 315 10.94 0.15 -22.23
CA SER A 315 11.30 -0.10 -20.84
C SER A 315 10.73 1.04 -19.97
N TYR A 316 9.59 0.78 -19.33
CA TYR A 316 8.89 1.76 -18.50
C TYR A 316 9.44 1.72 -17.07
N SER A 317 9.83 2.86 -16.54
CA SER A 317 10.33 2.99 -15.16
C SER A 317 9.23 3.47 -14.23
N GLY A 318 8.99 2.70 -13.18
CA GLY A 318 8.08 3.08 -12.11
C GLY A 318 8.61 4.19 -11.20
N LYS A 319 7.93 4.40 -10.08
CA LYS A 319 8.37 5.35 -9.06
C LYS A 319 9.60 4.83 -8.32
N SER A 320 10.44 5.75 -7.83
CA SER A 320 11.64 5.39 -7.06
C SER A 320 11.29 4.67 -5.74
N ILE A 321 12.25 3.89 -5.22
CA ILE A 321 12.11 3.29 -3.88
C ILE A 321 11.85 4.37 -2.82
N ALA A 322 12.45 5.55 -2.95
CA ALA A 322 12.20 6.66 -2.04
C ALA A 322 10.72 7.08 -2.06
N ASP A 323 10.12 7.26 -3.24
CA ASP A 323 8.72 7.64 -3.37
C ASP A 323 7.79 6.54 -2.84
N VAL A 324 8.04 5.27 -3.20
CA VAL A 324 7.24 4.13 -2.75
C VAL A 324 7.31 3.96 -1.24
N ALA A 325 8.52 4.06 -0.65
CA ALA A 325 8.72 3.95 0.79
C ALA A 325 8.05 5.11 1.54
N PHE A 326 8.13 6.34 1.01
CA PHE A 326 7.44 7.50 1.57
C PHE A 326 5.93 7.23 1.68
N TRP A 327 5.26 6.87 0.59
CA TRP A 327 3.82 6.60 0.60
C TRP A 327 3.44 5.36 1.42
N THR A 328 4.28 4.32 1.41
CA THR A 328 4.08 3.12 2.23
C THR A 328 4.07 3.45 3.72
N ASN A 329 4.93 4.39 4.15
CA ASN A 329 5.09 4.77 5.56
C ASN A 329 4.19 5.96 5.97
N MET A 330 3.82 6.87 5.05
CA MET A 330 3.01 8.06 5.33
C MET A 330 1.67 7.76 6.00
N ARG A 331 0.95 6.73 5.60
CA ARG A 331 -0.31 6.32 6.23
C ARG A 331 -0.19 5.98 7.70
N ARG A 332 1.01 5.71 8.17
CA ARG A 332 1.29 5.49 9.59
C ARG A 332 1.41 6.77 10.36
N LEU A 333 2.06 7.78 9.76
CA LEU A 333 2.19 9.09 10.38
C LEU A 333 0.81 9.74 10.56
N GLU A 334 -0.12 9.56 9.63
CA GLU A 334 -1.51 10.01 9.80
C GLU A 334 -2.25 9.24 10.91
N ARG A 335 -2.03 7.92 11.04
CA ARG A 335 -2.58 7.14 12.16
C ARG A 335 -1.89 7.44 13.49
N LEU A 336 -0.59 7.73 13.48
CA LEU A 336 0.13 8.23 14.65
C LEU A 336 -0.37 9.61 15.06
N LYS A 337 -0.73 10.50 14.11
CA LYS A 337 -1.43 11.75 14.42
C LYS A 337 -2.75 11.51 15.14
N LEU A 338 -3.56 10.55 14.67
CA LEU A 338 -4.83 10.18 15.32
C LEU A 338 -4.62 9.62 16.72
N VAL A 339 -3.61 8.78 16.93
CA VAL A 339 -3.25 8.26 18.24
C VAL A 339 -2.68 9.36 19.13
N THR A 340 -1.87 10.27 18.59
CA THR A 340 -1.33 11.43 19.32
C THR A 340 -2.45 12.41 19.69
N VAL A 341 -3.41 12.65 18.80
CA VAL A 341 -4.60 13.47 19.09
C VAL A 341 -5.50 12.81 20.13
N ALA A 342 -5.73 11.49 20.04
CA ALA A 342 -6.50 10.75 21.03
C ALA A 342 -5.81 10.72 22.41
N LEU A 343 -4.48 10.58 22.45
CA LEU A 343 -3.68 10.71 23.65
C LEU A 343 -3.66 12.15 24.18
N GLN A 344 -3.63 13.17 23.31
CA GLN A 344 -3.77 14.57 23.70
C GLN A 344 -5.17 14.86 24.27
N GLU A 345 -6.23 14.35 23.67
CA GLU A 345 -7.59 14.53 24.17
C GLU A 345 -7.79 13.78 25.51
N ALA A 346 -7.25 12.60 25.67
CA ALA A 346 -7.25 11.86 26.93
C ALA A 346 -6.43 12.56 28.03
N LEU A 347 -5.27 13.11 27.69
CA LEU A 347 -4.46 13.94 28.59
C LEU A 347 -5.13 15.27 28.94
N ILE A 348 -5.76 15.94 27.97
CA ILE A 348 -6.50 17.19 28.21
C ILE A 348 -7.70 16.93 29.11
N THR A 349 -8.42 15.83 28.92
CA THR A 349 -9.57 15.45 29.76
C THR A 349 -9.15 15.09 31.20
N SER A 350 -7.94 14.56 31.39
CA SER A 350 -7.38 14.25 32.72
C SER A 350 -6.77 15.49 33.43
N ILE A 351 -6.40 16.53 32.69
CA ILE A 351 -5.75 17.77 33.20
C ILE A 351 -6.78 18.89 33.47
N ASP A 352 -8.01 18.80 32.96
CA ASP A 352 -9.04 19.85 33.13
C ASP A 352 -9.59 19.99 34.57
N THR A 353 -8.93 19.34 35.56
CA THR A 353 -9.16 19.56 36.99
C THR A 353 -8.11 20.46 37.69
N GLY A 354 -7.15 21.02 36.96
CA GLY A 354 -6.17 21.94 37.57
C GLY A 354 -5.12 22.52 36.65
N SER A 355 -5.30 23.77 36.26
CA SER A 355 -4.32 24.71 35.70
C SER A 355 -4.28 24.88 34.16
N ARG A 356 -4.89 25.99 33.70
CA ARG A 356 -5.00 26.41 32.30
C ARG A 356 -3.70 26.91 31.63
N ASP A 357 -2.57 26.97 32.32
CA ASP A 357 -1.36 27.65 31.81
C ASP A 357 -0.30 26.69 31.22
N SER A 358 -0.43 25.38 31.42
CA SER A 358 0.52 24.39 30.95
C SER A 358 0.21 23.79 29.56
N THR A 359 -1.05 23.87 29.14
CA THR A 359 -1.56 23.24 27.91
C THR A 359 -1.01 23.90 26.62
N SER A 360 -0.92 25.22 26.56
CA SER A 360 -0.45 25.93 25.36
C SER A 360 1.05 25.70 25.06
N LYS A 361 1.85 25.49 26.12
CA LYS A 361 3.29 25.20 25.99
C LYS A 361 3.55 23.73 25.59
N CYS A 362 2.70 22.82 26.05
CA CYS A 362 2.80 21.40 25.69
C CYS A 362 2.44 21.15 24.21
N THR A 363 1.38 21.79 23.74
CA THR A 363 0.94 21.70 22.32
C THR A 363 2.00 22.24 21.36
N LYS A 364 2.61 23.41 21.67
CA LYS A 364 3.71 23.96 20.88
C LYS A 364 4.98 23.09 20.87
N ARG A 365 5.32 22.44 21.98
CA ARG A 365 6.48 21.53 22.06
C ARG A 365 6.24 20.22 21.31
N MET A 366 5.01 19.70 21.28
CA MET A 366 4.68 18.53 20.47
C MET A 366 4.68 18.82 18.95
N GLU A 367 4.27 20.02 18.54
CA GLU A 367 4.41 20.47 17.15
C GLU A 367 5.87 20.62 16.71
N VAL A 368 6.74 21.12 17.58
CA VAL A 368 8.19 21.22 17.32
C VAL A 368 8.81 19.82 17.28
N GLY A 369 8.48 18.94 18.22
CA GLY A 369 8.97 17.56 18.21
C GLY A 369 8.49 16.77 16.99
N TYR A 370 7.27 17.06 16.48
CA TYR A 370 6.77 16.47 15.24
C TYR A 370 7.54 16.98 14.01
N GLN A 371 7.89 18.26 13.95
CA GLN A 371 8.71 18.84 12.88
C GLN A 371 10.14 18.26 12.90
N GLU A 372 10.72 18.03 14.07
CA GLU A 372 12.05 17.41 14.23
C GLU A 372 12.06 15.93 13.87
N VAL A 373 11.00 15.18 14.21
CA VAL A 373 10.84 13.77 13.78
C VAL A 373 10.62 13.69 12.26
N MET A 374 9.87 14.62 11.66
CA MET A 374 9.70 14.72 10.20
C MET A 374 10.99 15.14 9.50
N LEU A 375 11.77 16.05 10.08
CA LEU A 375 13.08 16.43 9.56
C LEU A 375 14.09 15.30 9.66
N SER A 376 14.08 14.51 10.73
CA SER A 376 14.97 13.32 10.86
C SER A 376 14.56 12.20 9.91
N VAL A 377 13.27 11.98 9.64
CA VAL A 377 12.81 11.06 8.60
C VAL A 377 13.18 11.56 7.20
N GLN A 378 13.09 12.87 6.93
CA GLN A 378 13.57 13.46 5.68
C GLN A 378 15.11 13.44 5.54
N THR A 379 15.86 13.42 6.65
CA THR A 379 17.33 13.36 6.63
C THR A 379 17.81 11.90 6.49
N ILE A 380 16.98 10.91 6.82
CA ILE A 380 17.26 9.48 6.62
C ILE A 380 16.80 9.03 5.21
N LEU A 381 15.88 9.72 4.60
CA LEU A 381 15.45 9.56 3.21
C LEU A 381 16.26 10.49 2.30
#